data_4f028cc6408cdf8bde0e1eb3aac4d7ad
#
_entry.id   4f028cc6408cdf8bde0e1eb3aac4d7ad
#
_cell.length_a   1.000
_cell.length_b   1.000
_cell.length_c   1.000
_cell.angle_alpha   90.00
_cell.angle_beta   90.00
_cell.angle_gamma   90.00
#
_symmetry.space_group_name_H-M   'P 1'
#
loop_
_entity.id
_entity.type
_entity.pdbx_description
1 polymer ?
#
loop_
_entity_poly.entity_id
_entity_poly.type
_entity_poly.pdbx_seq_one_letter_code
_entity_poly.pdbx_strand_id
1 'polypeptide(L)'
;MMHFDPTVNAPSGRVHSIQSLGTVDGPGIRHVTFLQGCPLRCACCHNPDTWDTEGGTLYTPEALFAEASRCREYFGKAGGVTLSGGEPLLQAHFAAAYFSLCRDAGLHTCLDTSGCFLNEDAKALLSLTDRVLLDVKYPNEDDYRKHVGGSLQDTLAFLTHLNAQGIPTTLRTVIIPGLTDTAEHEAFLARLVGEHACIDKVECLPFKKLCTVKYEKMGIPFPLADTPTPDITSVKEMQSRISEFIR
;
A
#
# COMPACT_ATOMS: atom_id res chain seq x y z
N MET A 1 12.31 -25.31 4.09
CA MET A 1 12.22 -24.49 5.33
C MET A 1 13.57 -23.80 5.49
N MET A 2 13.68 -22.54 5.07
CA MET A 2 14.85 -21.74 5.36
C MET A 2 14.80 -21.32 6.83
N HIS A 3 15.75 -21.77 7.63
CA HIS A 3 15.94 -21.27 8.98
C HIS A 3 16.47 -19.84 8.91
N PHE A 4 15.68 -18.89 9.36
CA PHE A 4 16.13 -17.53 9.60
C PHE A 4 17.11 -17.60 10.80
N ASP A 5 18.37 -17.23 10.57
CA ASP A 5 19.37 -17.16 11.66
C ASP A 5 19.23 -15.79 12.36
N PRO A 6 18.76 -15.73 13.62
CA PRO A 6 18.55 -14.49 14.33
C PRO A 6 19.85 -13.79 14.79
N THR A 7 21.02 -14.35 14.48
CA THR A 7 22.31 -13.79 14.91
C THR A 7 22.99 -12.91 13.86
N VAL A 8 22.47 -12.85 12.64
CA VAL A 8 22.94 -11.90 11.62
C VAL A 8 22.17 -10.60 11.84
N ASN A 9 22.85 -9.52 12.19
CA ASN A 9 22.39 -8.14 12.42
C ASN A 9 20.94 -7.90 11.93
N ALA A 10 19.98 -7.87 12.87
CA ALA A 10 18.60 -7.61 12.53
C ALA A 10 18.52 -6.31 11.70
N PRO A 11 17.90 -6.33 10.50
CA PRO A 11 17.88 -5.14 9.66
C PRO A 11 17.12 -4.03 10.37
N SER A 12 17.70 -2.83 10.47
CA SER A 12 16.96 -1.66 10.91
C SER A 12 16.17 -1.07 9.75
N GLY A 13 14.94 -0.60 10.02
CA GLY A 13 14.09 0.11 9.06
C GLY A 13 13.85 1.55 9.48
N ARG A 14 13.65 2.41 8.49
CA ARG A 14 13.30 3.82 8.71
C ARG A 14 11.79 3.96 8.72
N VAL A 15 11.25 4.40 9.84
CA VAL A 15 9.82 4.65 10.07
C VAL A 15 9.57 6.15 10.01
N HIS A 16 8.65 6.58 9.16
CA HIS A 16 8.20 7.96 9.07
C HIS A 16 7.28 8.32 10.25
N SER A 17 6.24 7.51 10.43
CA SER A 17 5.23 7.73 11.49
C SER A 17 4.45 6.46 11.78
N ILE A 18 3.74 6.47 12.91
CA ILE A 18 2.91 5.34 13.37
C ILE A 18 1.51 5.86 13.69
N GLN A 19 0.50 5.10 13.28
CA GLN A 19 -0.88 5.28 13.69
C GLN A 19 -1.35 4.04 14.45
N SER A 20 -1.50 4.16 15.76
CA SER A 20 -1.74 3.02 16.64
C SER A 20 -3.09 2.31 16.42
N LEU A 21 -4.14 3.04 15.98
CA LEU A 21 -5.51 2.53 15.83
C LEU A 21 -6.13 3.03 14.50
N GLY A 22 -5.49 2.65 13.36
CA GLY A 22 -5.99 2.92 12.01
C GLY A 22 -7.20 2.04 11.66
N THR A 23 -8.12 2.56 10.85
CA THR A 23 -9.34 1.85 10.43
C THR A 23 -9.53 1.84 8.91
N VAL A 24 -8.58 2.39 8.14
CA VAL A 24 -8.69 2.55 6.69
C VAL A 24 -7.59 1.83 5.89
N ASP A 25 -6.59 1.29 6.59
CA ASP A 25 -5.43 0.66 5.97
C ASP A 25 -5.46 -0.87 6.13
N GLY A 26 -6.60 -1.47 5.81
CA GLY A 26 -6.88 -2.90 5.88
C GLY A 26 -8.05 -3.25 6.80
N PRO A 27 -8.33 -4.56 7.01
CA PRO A 27 -9.48 -5.00 7.78
C PRO A 27 -9.30 -4.75 9.29
N GLY A 28 -10.38 -4.39 9.97
CA GLY A 28 -10.40 -4.18 11.41
C GLY A 28 -9.62 -2.96 11.90
N ILE A 29 -9.26 -2.94 13.17
CA ILE A 29 -8.39 -1.92 13.77
C ILE A 29 -6.94 -2.36 13.62
N ARG A 30 -6.06 -1.45 13.19
CA ARG A 30 -4.69 -1.79 12.83
C ARG A 30 -3.67 -0.85 13.46
N HIS A 31 -2.53 -1.41 13.81
CA HIS A 31 -1.32 -0.62 14.03
C HIS A 31 -0.68 -0.39 12.67
N VAL A 32 -0.77 0.83 12.16
CA VAL A 32 -0.25 1.20 10.84
C VAL A 32 1.11 1.86 11.00
N THR A 33 2.13 1.30 10.37
CA THR A 33 3.47 1.87 10.32
C THR A 33 3.72 2.41 8.91
N PHE A 34 3.96 3.70 8.81
CA PHE A 34 4.33 4.38 7.58
C PHE A 34 5.86 4.38 7.46
N LEU A 35 6.39 3.63 6.50
CA LEU A 35 7.83 3.55 6.27
C LEU A 35 8.31 4.78 5.47
N GLN A 36 9.58 5.13 5.69
CA GLN A 36 10.26 6.20 4.99
C GLN A 36 10.87 5.68 3.68
N GLY A 37 10.95 6.52 2.67
CA GLY A 37 11.49 6.22 1.35
C GLY A 37 10.43 5.77 0.35
N CYS A 38 10.40 6.41 -0.82
CA CYS A 38 9.56 6.02 -1.95
C CYS A 38 10.26 6.34 -3.27
N PRO A 39 10.37 5.38 -4.22
CA PRO A 39 10.98 5.65 -5.53
C PRO A 39 10.02 6.39 -6.47
N LEU A 40 8.73 6.39 -6.16
CA LEU A 40 7.68 6.97 -6.99
C LEU A 40 7.45 8.45 -6.69
N ARG A 41 6.85 9.17 -7.66
CA ARG A 41 6.48 10.60 -7.55
C ARG A 41 5.03 10.80 -8.00
N CYS A 42 4.13 10.02 -7.38
CA CYS A 42 2.71 10.06 -7.72
C CYS A 42 2.15 11.48 -7.60
N ALA A 43 1.48 11.96 -8.64
CA ALA A 43 0.90 13.30 -8.66
C ALA A 43 -0.13 13.54 -7.54
N CYS A 44 -0.83 12.47 -7.09
CA CYS A 44 -1.80 12.51 -6.00
C CYS A 44 -1.21 12.07 -4.64
N CYS A 45 0.13 12.08 -4.47
CA CYS A 45 0.74 11.56 -3.26
C CYS A 45 0.27 12.32 -2.00
N HIS A 46 -0.22 11.59 -1.00
CA HIS A 46 -0.62 12.17 0.28
C HIS A 46 0.52 12.26 1.30
N ASN A 47 1.64 11.58 1.03
CA ASN A 47 2.78 11.52 1.93
C ASN A 47 4.10 11.90 1.21
N PRO A 48 4.21 13.09 0.58
CA PRO A 48 5.44 13.49 -0.10
C PRO A 48 6.64 13.59 0.85
N ASP A 49 6.38 13.80 2.14
CA ASP A 49 7.35 13.80 3.23
C ASP A 49 7.99 12.43 3.50
N THR A 50 7.46 11.35 2.89
CA THR A 50 8.08 10.02 2.92
C THR A 50 9.02 9.74 1.73
N TRP A 51 9.19 10.65 0.78
CA TRP A 51 9.99 10.39 -0.43
C TRP A 51 11.49 10.23 -0.16
N ASP A 52 12.01 11.03 0.78
CA ASP A 52 13.41 10.96 1.19
C ASP A 52 13.71 9.61 1.86
N THR A 53 14.81 8.97 1.45
CA THR A 53 15.23 7.67 2.01
C THR A 53 16.04 7.80 3.30
N GLU A 54 16.56 9.00 3.61
CA GLU A 54 17.40 9.25 4.78
C GLU A 54 16.62 9.77 5.99
N GLY A 55 15.34 10.15 5.78
CA GLY A 55 14.46 10.65 6.84
C GLY A 55 13.96 9.57 7.80
N GLY A 56 13.02 9.96 8.68
CA GLY A 56 12.38 9.06 9.63
C GLY A 56 13.25 8.65 10.81
N THR A 57 12.72 7.75 11.62
CA THR A 57 13.38 7.19 12.82
C THR A 57 13.75 5.74 12.57
N LEU A 58 14.95 5.33 13.00
CA LEU A 58 15.39 3.94 12.89
C LEU A 58 14.71 3.07 13.95
N TYR A 59 14.13 1.97 13.49
CA TYR A 59 13.53 0.91 14.31
C TYR A 59 14.19 -0.42 14.00
N THR A 60 14.37 -1.27 15.02
CA THR A 60 14.55 -2.71 14.81
C THR A 60 13.17 -3.37 14.66
N PRO A 61 13.06 -4.57 14.03
CA PRO A 61 11.81 -5.31 13.95
C PRO A 61 11.19 -5.57 15.32
N GLU A 62 12.02 -5.88 16.33
CA GLU A 62 11.61 -6.17 17.70
C GLU A 62 11.04 -4.91 18.39
N ALA A 63 11.67 -3.75 18.20
CA ALA A 63 11.19 -2.50 18.77
C ALA A 63 9.83 -2.11 18.19
N LEU A 64 9.66 -2.25 16.87
CA LEU A 64 8.40 -1.98 16.19
C LEU A 64 7.31 -2.99 16.61
N PHE A 65 7.67 -4.28 16.73
CA PHE A 65 6.75 -5.32 17.21
C PHE A 65 6.32 -5.07 18.66
N ALA A 66 7.22 -4.66 19.54
CA ALA A 66 6.90 -4.32 20.92
C ALA A 66 5.89 -3.16 21.00
N GLU A 67 6.02 -2.16 20.12
CA GLU A 67 5.08 -1.04 20.04
C GLU A 67 3.70 -1.49 19.52
N ALA A 68 3.65 -2.25 18.43
CA ALA A 68 2.41 -2.78 17.88
C ALA A 68 1.68 -3.71 18.87
N SER A 69 2.42 -4.51 19.63
CA SER A 69 1.87 -5.46 20.61
C SER A 69 1.09 -4.77 21.73
N ARG A 70 1.36 -3.50 22.05
CA ARG A 70 0.59 -2.72 23.03
C ARG A 70 -0.85 -2.45 22.58
N CYS A 71 -1.10 -2.54 21.26
CA CYS A 71 -2.41 -2.31 20.69
C CYS A 71 -3.21 -3.62 20.47
N ARG A 72 -2.65 -4.78 20.83
CA ARG A 72 -3.21 -6.11 20.52
C ARG A 72 -4.66 -6.28 20.94
N GLU A 73 -5.03 -5.80 22.13
CA GLU A 73 -6.39 -5.89 22.66
C GLU A 73 -7.46 -5.19 21.80
N TYR A 74 -7.03 -4.20 20.99
CA TYR A 74 -7.92 -3.45 20.11
C TYR A 74 -8.08 -4.07 18.72
N PHE A 75 -7.25 -5.01 18.31
CA PHE A 75 -7.29 -5.59 16.96
C PHE A 75 -8.51 -6.48 16.73
N GLY A 76 -9.05 -7.08 17.78
CA GLY A 76 -10.16 -8.04 17.66
C GLY A 76 -9.79 -9.22 16.76
N LYS A 77 -10.78 -9.74 16.01
CA LYS A 77 -10.58 -10.90 15.13
C LYS A 77 -10.05 -10.56 13.74
N ALA A 78 -10.29 -9.34 13.26
CA ALA A 78 -9.98 -8.93 11.88
C ALA A 78 -8.81 -7.96 11.78
N GLY A 79 -8.44 -7.32 12.88
CA GLY A 79 -7.37 -6.33 12.91
C GLY A 79 -5.97 -6.95 13.02
N GLY A 80 -4.97 -6.08 13.09
CA GLY A 80 -3.57 -6.51 13.16
C GLY A 80 -2.60 -5.39 12.84
N VAL A 81 -1.57 -5.67 12.07
CA VAL A 81 -0.55 -4.69 11.68
C VAL A 81 -0.60 -4.39 10.19
N THR A 82 -0.28 -3.15 9.80
CA THR A 82 -0.11 -2.74 8.40
C THR A 82 1.21 -2.01 8.22
N LEU A 83 1.95 -2.38 7.18
CA LEU A 83 3.05 -1.58 6.67
C LEU A 83 2.58 -0.81 5.43
N SER A 84 2.79 0.50 5.44
CA SER A 84 2.40 1.47 4.41
C SER A 84 3.45 2.59 4.35
N GLY A 85 3.10 3.80 3.91
CA GLY A 85 3.92 5.02 4.04
C GLY A 85 4.46 5.56 2.74
N GLY A 86 5.78 5.45 2.51
CA GLY A 86 6.42 5.61 1.22
C GLY A 86 6.14 4.37 0.37
N GLU A 87 7.17 3.53 0.16
CA GLU A 87 6.98 2.22 -0.47
C GLU A 87 7.66 1.15 0.39
N PRO A 88 6.88 0.29 1.07
CA PRO A 88 7.45 -0.73 1.96
C PRO A 88 8.40 -1.72 1.28
N LEU A 89 8.24 -1.95 -0.03
CA LEU A 89 9.12 -2.84 -0.80
C LEU A 89 10.59 -2.35 -0.84
N LEU A 90 10.84 -1.05 -0.64
CA LEU A 90 12.20 -0.53 -0.49
C LEU A 90 12.91 -1.08 0.74
N GLN A 91 12.15 -1.44 1.76
CA GLN A 91 12.64 -1.96 3.02
C GLN A 91 12.16 -3.40 3.28
N ALA A 92 11.98 -4.19 2.20
CA ALA A 92 11.34 -5.50 2.24
C ALA A 92 12.03 -6.47 3.23
N HIS A 93 13.34 -6.43 3.36
CA HIS A 93 14.08 -7.26 4.33
C HIS A 93 13.72 -6.92 5.79
N PHE A 94 13.67 -5.64 6.15
CA PHE A 94 13.18 -5.19 7.47
C PHE A 94 11.71 -5.56 7.67
N ALA A 95 10.88 -5.29 6.66
CA ALA A 95 9.45 -5.57 6.68
C ALA A 95 9.16 -7.07 6.89
N ALA A 96 9.92 -7.96 6.22
CA ALA A 96 9.81 -9.40 6.39
C ALA A 96 10.17 -9.85 7.80
N ALA A 97 11.25 -9.33 8.38
CA ALA A 97 11.64 -9.63 9.76
C ALA A 97 10.55 -9.19 10.76
N TYR A 98 9.97 -8.00 10.57
CA TYR A 98 8.87 -7.51 11.40
C TYR A 98 7.60 -8.38 11.25
N PHE A 99 7.20 -8.72 10.01
CA PHE A 99 6.03 -9.57 9.79
C PHE A 99 6.22 -10.99 10.32
N SER A 100 7.45 -11.52 10.32
CA SER A 100 7.74 -12.81 10.95
C SER A 100 7.38 -12.78 12.45
N LEU A 101 7.84 -11.76 13.19
CA LEU A 101 7.51 -11.59 14.61
C LEU A 101 6.00 -11.44 14.84
N CYS A 102 5.33 -10.68 13.97
CA CYS A 102 3.88 -10.49 14.05
C CYS A 102 3.12 -11.81 13.87
N ARG A 103 3.49 -12.61 12.86
CA ARG A 103 2.86 -13.90 12.58
C ARG A 103 3.11 -14.93 13.67
N ASP A 104 4.33 -15.00 14.21
CA ASP A 104 4.66 -15.87 15.34
C ASP A 104 3.81 -15.54 16.58
N ALA A 105 3.43 -14.27 16.74
CA ALA A 105 2.52 -13.81 17.77
C ALA A 105 1.02 -13.94 17.40
N GLY A 106 0.69 -14.47 16.22
CA GLY A 106 -0.69 -14.62 15.74
C GLY A 106 -1.37 -13.30 15.36
N LEU A 107 -0.60 -12.27 14.97
CA LEU A 107 -1.12 -11.01 14.46
C LEU A 107 -1.29 -11.09 12.93
N HIS A 108 -2.42 -10.63 12.42
CA HIS A 108 -2.68 -10.52 10.98
C HIS A 108 -1.82 -9.42 10.36
N THR A 109 -1.13 -9.73 9.26
CA THR A 109 -0.23 -8.83 8.54
C THR A 109 -0.86 -8.29 7.26
N CYS A 110 -0.73 -7.00 7.02
CA CYS A 110 -1.24 -6.33 5.83
C CYS A 110 -0.15 -5.46 5.21
N LEU A 111 0.06 -5.58 3.90
CA LEU A 111 1.02 -4.78 3.14
C LEU A 111 0.26 -3.83 2.22
N ASP A 112 0.47 -2.52 2.38
CA ASP A 112 -0.04 -1.47 1.50
C ASP A 112 1.09 -0.99 0.59
N THR A 113 0.98 -1.26 -0.71
CA THR A 113 2.07 -1.09 -1.67
C THR A 113 1.57 -0.72 -3.07
N SER A 114 2.42 -0.06 -3.83
CA SER A 114 2.22 0.17 -5.26
C SER A 114 2.59 -1.05 -6.14
N GLY A 115 3.27 -2.05 -5.57
CA GLY A 115 3.78 -3.19 -6.31
C GLY A 115 4.85 -2.82 -7.36
N CYS A 116 5.62 -1.77 -7.15
CA CYS A 116 6.53 -1.20 -8.14
C CYS A 116 7.77 -2.05 -8.43
N PHE A 117 8.01 -3.12 -7.69
CA PHE A 117 9.03 -4.13 -8.01
C PHE A 117 8.82 -5.44 -7.23
N LEU A 118 9.34 -6.52 -7.78
CA LEU A 118 9.20 -7.88 -7.27
C LEU A 118 10.57 -8.59 -7.30
N ASN A 119 11.41 -8.29 -6.31
CA ASN A 119 12.68 -8.99 -6.08
C ASN A 119 12.52 -10.13 -5.04
N GLU A 120 13.58 -10.83 -4.71
CA GLU A 120 13.53 -11.96 -3.76
C GLU A 120 13.15 -11.51 -2.34
N ASP A 121 13.58 -10.32 -1.90
CA ASP A 121 13.19 -9.77 -0.59
C ASP A 121 11.69 -9.45 -0.55
N ALA A 122 11.14 -8.90 -1.65
CA ALA A 122 9.70 -8.66 -1.79
C ALA A 122 8.91 -9.97 -1.75
N LYS A 123 9.38 -11.02 -2.43
CA LYS A 123 8.74 -12.35 -2.38
C LYS A 123 8.81 -12.96 -0.96
N ALA A 124 9.93 -12.80 -0.27
CA ALA A 124 10.07 -13.23 1.12
C ALA A 124 9.06 -12.51 2.03
N LEU A 125 8.92 -11.19 1.90
CA LEU A 125 7.91 -10.40 2.62
C LEU A 125 6.49 -10.88 2.30
N LEU A 126 6.17 -11.13 1.02
CA LEU A 126 4.85 -11.60 0.59
C LEU A 126 4.49 -12.97 1.17
N SER A 127 5.46 -13.86 1.39
CA SER A 127 5.23 -15.16 2.05
C SER A 127 4.78 -15.03 3.52
N LEU A 128 4.98 -13.85 4.12
CA LEU A 128 4.62 -13.50 5.49
C LEU A 128 3.43 -12.53 5.55
N THR A 129 2.79 -12.25 4.41
CA THR A 129 1.72 -11.27 4.27
C THR A 129 0.38 -11.99 4.13
N ASP A 130 -0.57 -11.69 5.04
CA ASP A 130 -1.92 -12.29 5.01
C ASP A 130 -2.86 -11.54 4.04
N ARG A 131 -2.60 -10.25 3.76
CA ARG A 131 -3.38 -9.44 2.81
C ARG A 131 -2.52 -8.35 2.20
N VAL A 132 -2.75 -8.07 0.93
CA VAL A 132 -2.16 -6.91 0.24
C VAL A 132 -3.25 -5.88 -0.09
N LEU A 133 -2.94 -4.61 0.13
CA LEU A 133 -3.64 -3.47 -0.46
C LEU A 133 -2.78 -3.03 -1.63
N LEU A 134 -3.21 -3.33 -2.84
CA LEU A 134 -2.45 -3.03 -4.06
C LEU A 134 -3.02 -1.80 -4.75
N ASP A 135 -2.22 -0.75 -4.83
CA ASP A 135 -2.57 0.47 -5.53
C ASP A 135 -2.33 0.35 -7.03
N VAL A 136 -3.41 0.28 -7.83
CA VAL A 136 -3.36 0.37 -9.29
C VAL A 136 -3.83 1.77 -9.70
N LYS A 137 -2.91 2.58 -10.25
CA LYS A 137 -3.12 4.04 -10.30
C LYS A 137 -3.65 4.57 -11.63
N TYR A 138 -3.24 3.99 -12.77
CA TYR A 138 -3.65 4.41 -14.12
C TYR A 138 -3.80 3.20 -15.05
N PRO A 139 -4.59 3.31 -16.15
CA PRO A 139 -4.91 2.17 -17.02
C PRO A 139 -3.84 1.87 -18.09
N ASN A 140 -2.88 2.76 -18.29
CA ASN A 140 -1.87 2.64 -19.34
C ASN A 140 -0.48 3.08 -18.88
N GLU A 141 0.54 2.66 -19.63
CA GLU A 141 1.94 2.89 -19.27
C GLU A 141 2.36 4.37 -19.38
N ASP A 142 1.80 5.12 -20.32
CA ASP A 142 2.16 6.53 -20.51
C ASP A 142 1.69 7.39 -19.34
N ASP A 143 0.47 7.19 -18.88
CA ASP A 143 -0.04 7.86 -17.68
C ASP A 143 0.68 7.39 -16.41
N TYR A 144 1.08 6.12 -16.34
CA TYR A 144 1.88 5.63 -15.23
C TYR A 144 3.23 6.33 -15.14
N ARG A 145 3.96 6.43 -16.26
CA ARG A 145 5.22 7.17 -16.31
C ARG A 145 5.07 8.63 -15.97
N LYS A 146 4.04 9.26 -16.54
CA LYS A 146 3.79 10.70 -16.40
C LYS A 146 3.36 11.09 -14.99
N HIS A 147 2.45 10.33 -14.37
CA HIS A 147 1.78 10.72 -13.14
C HIS A 147 2.22 9.93 -11.91
N VAL A 148 2.98 8.85 -12.08
CA VAL A 148 3.49 8.02 -10.99
C VAL A 148 5.01 8.01 -10.96
N GLY A 149 5.66 8.11 -12.12
CA GLY A 149 7.11 7.97 -12.25
C GLY A 149 7.57 6.51 -12.10
N GLY A 150 6.68 5.56 -12.40
CA GLY A 150 6.91 4.11 -12.33
C GLY A 150 6.39 3.40 -13.58
N SER A 151 6.28 2.08 -13.53
CA SER A 151 5.80 1.23 -14.61
C SER A 151 4.51 0.49 -14.20
N LEU A 152 3.50 0.53 -15.07
CA LEU A 152 2.31 -0.30 -14.92
C LEU A 152 2.65 -1.78 -15.02
N GLN A 153 3.59 -2.14 -15.90
CA GLN A 153 4.00 -3.53 -16.10
C GLN A 153 4.55 -4.16 -14.82
N ASP A 154 5.32 -3.40 -14.01
CA ASP A 154 5.83 -3.88 -12.71
C ASP A 154 4.68 -4.16 -11.75
N THR A 155 3.71 -3.26 -11.64
CA THR A 155 2.51 -3.43 -10.81
C THR A 155 1.68 -4.65 -11.26
N LEU A 156 1.53 -4.86 -12.58
CA LEU A 156 0.80 -6.02 -13.11
C LEU A 156 1.56 -7.33 -12.90
N ALA A 157 2.89 -7.34 -13.02
CA ALA A 157 3.71 -8.49 -12.68
C ALA A 157 3.59 -8.85 -11.19
N PHE A 158 3.56 -7.84 -10.32
CA PHE A 158 3.33 -8.02 -8.89
C PHE A 158 1.94 -8.63 -8.62
N LEU A 159 0.87 -8.10 -9.23
CA LEU A 159 -0.48 -8.66 -9.12
C LEU A 159 -0.56 -10.10 -9.62
N THR A 160 0.10 -10.42 -10.74
CA THR A 160 0.18 -11.78 -11.27
C THR A 160 0.83 -12.73 -10.25
N HIS A 161 1.87 -12.27 -9.56
CA HIS A 161 2.51 -13.06 -8.49
C HIS A 161 1.57 -13.26 -7.30
N LEU A 162 0.85 -12.20 -6.85
CA LEU A 162 -0.14 -12.32 -5.77
C LEU A 162 -1.21 -13.37 -6.12
N ASN A 163 -1.70 -13.33 -7.36
CA ASN A 163 -2.70 -14.29 -7.84
C ASN A 163 -2.17 -15.72 -7.87
N ALA A 164 -0.93 -15.91 -8.31
CA ALA A 164 -0.30 -17.24 -8.34
C ALA A 164 -0.06 -17.82 -6.92
N GLN A 165 0.19 -16.95 -5.93
CA GLN A 165 0.36 -17.35 -4.53
C GLN A 165 -0.97 -17.42 -3.76
N GLY A 166 -2.09 -16.99 -4.33
CA GLY A 166 -3.39 -16.94 -3.68
C GLY A 166 -3.45 -15.96 -2.50
N ILE A 167 -2.68 -14.87 -2.53
CA ILE A 167 -2.65 -13.88 -1.45
C ILE A 167 -3.87 -12.95 -1.58
N PRO A 168 -4.79 -12.92 -0.59
CA PRO A 168 -5.96 -12.05 -0.62
C PRO A 168 -5.57 -10.61 -0.86
N THR A 169 -6.18 -9.98 -1.88
CA THR A 169 -5.78 -8.65 -2.35
C THR A 169 -6.98 -7.72 -2.42
N THR A 170 -6.87 -6.56 -1.80
CA THR A 170 -7.75 -5.42 -2.03
C THR A 170 -7.12 -4.57 -3.13
N LEU A 171 -7.77 -4.47 -4.28
CA LEU A 171 -7.35 -3.56 -5.35
C LEU A 171 -7.80 -2.15 -4.99
N ARG A 172 -6.87 -1.21 -4.94
CA ARG A 172 -7.10 0.19 -4.61
C ARG A 172 -6.78 1.11 -5.77
N THR A 173 -7.55 2.15 -5.92
CA THR A 173 -7.28 3.22 -6.89
C THR A 173 -7.79 4.54 -6.35
N VAL A 174 -7.14 5.65 -6.72
CA VAL A 174 -7.61 7.00 -6.41
C VAL A 174 -8.39 7.53 -7.62
N ILE A 175 -9.63 7.94 -7.41
CA ILE A 175 -10.46 8.53 -8.45
C ILE A 175 -10.23 10.04 -8.50
N ILE A 176 -9.56 10.48 -9.56
CA ILE A 176 -9.12 11.86 -9.80
C ILE A 176 -9.89 12.40 -11.00
N PRO A 177 -10.70 13.48 -10.86
CA PRO A 177 -11.44 14.06 -11.96
C PRO A 177 -10.58 14.43 -13.16
N GLY A 178 -11.01 13.96 -14.34
CA GLY A 178 -10.32 14.17 -15.61
C GLY A 178 -9.09 13.29 -15.85
N LEU A 179 -8.74 12.39 -14.90
CA LEU A 179 -7.60 11.48 -15.03
C LEU A 179 -8.00 10.01 -14.87
N THR A 180 -8.69 9.65 -13.79
CA THR A 180 -9.03 8.26 -13.47
C THR A 180 -10.53 8.03 -13.29
N ASP A 181 -11.36 9.05 -13.42
CA ASP A 181 -12.84 8.99 -13.45
C ASP A 181 -13.37 8.67 -14.85
N THR A 182 -12.67 7.84 -15.62
CA THR A 182 -12.93 7.55 -17.02
C THR A 182 -13.47 6.13 -17.22
N ALA A 183 -14.26 5.93 -18.28
CA ALA A 183 -14.74 4.60 -18.67
C ALA A 183 -13.58 3.63 -19.01
N GLU A 184 -12.47 4.15 -19.55
CA GLU A 184 -11.28 3.35 -19.82
C GLU A 184 -10.67 2.79 -18.53
N HIS A 185 -10.53 3.64 -17.51
CA HIS A 185 -9.98 3.22 -16.21
C HIS A 185 -10.90 2.22 -15.51
N GLU A 186 -12.22 2.46 -15.54
CA GLU A 186 -13.22 1.55 -14.99
C GLU A 186 -13.16 0.17 -15.67
N ALA A 187 -13.16 0.12 -17.01
CA ALA A 187 -13.09 -1.11 -17.77
C ALA A 187 -11.76 -1.86 -17.54
N PHE A 188 -10.66 -1.13 -17.40
CA PHE A 188 -9.36 -1.70 -17.06
C PHE A 188 -9.36 -2.39 -15.69
N LEU A 189 -9.88 -1.72 -14.66
CA LEU A 189 -9.97 -2.29 -13.31
C LEU A 189 -10.93 -3.49 -13.25
N ALA A 190 -12.09 -3.39 -13.91
CA ALA A 190 -13.06 -4.49 -14.01
C ALA A 190 -12.43 -5.74 -14.64
N ARG A 191 -11.62 -5.57 -15.68
CA ARG A 191 -10.86 -6.67 -16.29
C ARG A 191 -9.87 -7.27 -15.32
N LEU A 192 -9.07 -6.46 -14.61
CA LEU A 192 -8.11 -6.97 -13.62
C LEU A 192 -8.80 -7.81 -12.54
N VAL A 193 -9.94 -7.32 -12.02
CA VAL A 193 -10.75 -8.04 -11.02
C VAL A 193 -11.25 -9.37 -11.56
N GLY A 194 -11.78 -9.39 -12.80
CA GLY A 194 -12.27 -10.63 -13.43
C GLY A 194 -11.18 -11.64 -13.77
N GLU A 195 -9.94 -11.21 -14.00
CA GLU A 195 -8.81 -12.06 -14.38
C GLU A 195 -8.01 -12.60 -13.17
N HIS A 196 -8.10 -11.96 -11.99
CA HIS A 196 -7.27 -12.30 -10.83
C HIS A 196 -8.13 -12.68 -9.61
N ALA A 197 -8.27 -13.97 -9.36
CA ALA A 197 -9.10 -14.50 -8.28
C ALA A 197 -8.60 -14.12 -6.86
N CYS A 198 -7.37 -13.65 -6.71
CA CYS A 198 -6.87 -13.13 -5.44
C CYS A 198 -7.51 -11.79 -5.04
N ILE A 199 -8.12 -11.05 -5.99
CA ILE A 199 -8.80 -9.79 -5.69
C ILE A 199 -10.19 -10.10 -5.14
N ASP A 200 -10.34 -9.95 -3.84
CA ASP A 200 -11.60 -10.17 -3.13
C ASP A 200 -12.31 -8.88 -2.70
N LYS A 201 -11.68 -7.73 -2.95
CA LYS A 201 -12.21 -6.40 -2.63
C LYS A 201 -11.67 -5.33 -3.57
N VAL A 202 -12.50 -4.32 -3.86
CA VAL A 202 -12.11 -3.10 -4.59
C VAL A 202 -12.38 -1.89 -3.71
N GLU A 203 -11.45 -0.95 -3.67
CA GLU A 203 -11.59 0.34 -3.00
C GLU A 203 -11.26 1.49 -3.95
N CYS A 204 -12.29 2.21 -4.41
CA CYS A 204 -12.13 3.47 -5.12
C CYS A 204 -12.08 4.63 -4.12
N LEU A 205 -10.90 5.21 -3.96
CA LEU A 205 -10.65 6.29 -3.00
C LEU A 205 -10.92 7.64 -3.67
N PRO A 206 -11.81 8.48 -3.14
CA PRO A 206 -12.00 9.81 -3.70
C PRO A 206 -10.74 10.66 -3.51
N PHE A 207 -10.29 11.30 -4.58
CA PHE A 207 -9.18 12.26 -4.51
C PHE A 207 -9.48 13.37 -3.50
N LYS A 208 -8.52 13.66 -2.64
CA LYS A 208 -8.57 14.72 -1.62
C LYS A 208 -7.27 15.50 -1.60
N LYS A 209 -7.33 16.74 -1.14
CA LYS A 209 -6.18 17.65 -1.04
C LYS A 209 -5.65 17.80 0.40
N LEU A 210 -5.80 16.79 1.23
CA LEU A 210 -5.36 16.83 2.63
C LEU A 210 -3.85 16.96 2.78
N CYS A 211 -3.10 16.61 1.74
CA CYS A 211 -1.64 16.68 1.70
C CYS A 211 -1.07 18.09 1.41
N THR A 212 -1.88 19.07 1.02
CA THR A 212 -1.42 20.40 0.59
C THR A 212 -0.46 21.04 1.59
N VAL A 213 -0.77 20.98 2.89
CA VAL A 213 0.09 21.50 3.96
C VAL A 213 1.49 20.85 3.98
N LYS A 214 1.60 19.58 3.59
CA LYS A 214 2.89 18.89 3.51
C LYS A 214 3.72 19.42 2.35
N TYR A 215 3.11 19.60 1.17
CA TYR A 215 3.76 20.20 0.00
C TYR A 215 4.24 21.63 0.28
N GLU A 216 3.42 22.46 0.93
CA GLU A 216 3.78 23.80 1.37
C GLU A 216 4.99 23.81 2.31
N LYS A 217 5.00 22.93 3.33
CA LYS A 217 6.14 22.79 4.26
C LYS A 217 7.42 22.33 3.59
N MET A 218 7.31 21.54 2.53
CA MET A 218 8.46 21.08 1.73
C MET A 218 8.91 22.11 0.68
N GLY A 219 8.15 23.20 0.48
CA GLY A 219 8.45 24.21 -0.53
C GLY A 219 8.33 23.71 -1.96
N ILE A 220 7.51 22.69 -2.22
CA ILE A 220 7.30 22.13 -3.55
C ILE A 220 5.83 22.29 -3.99
N PRO A 221 5.54 22.49 -5.28
CA PRO A 221 4.17 22.63 -5.76
C PRO A 221 3.43 21.29 -5.68
N PHE A 222 2.15 21.33 -5.27
CA PHE A 222 1.28 20.16 -5.36
C PHE A 222 0.78 20.03 -6.81
N PRO A 223 1.08 18.91 -7.52
CA PRO A 223 0.78 18.79 -8.95
C PRO A 223 -0.72 18.89 -9.31
N LEU A 224 -1.59 18.50 -8.38
CA LEU A 224 -3.04 18.50 -8.56
C LEU A 224 -3.76 19.59 -7.75
N ALA A 225 -3.09 20.73 -7.49
CA ALA A 225 -3.64 21.83 -6.70
C ALA A 225 -4.98 22.33 -7.24
N ASP A 226 -5.12 22.44 -8.57
CA ASP A 226 -6.32 22.96 -9.24
C ASP A 226 -7.36 21.89 -9.58
N THR A 227 -7.04 20.60 -9.39
CA THR A 227 -7.97 19.50 -9.66
C THR A 227 -9.11 19.50 -8.63
N PRO A 228 -10.40 19.46 -9.05
CA PRO A 228 -11.52 19.41 -8.11
C PRO A 228 -11.55 18.08 -7.34
N THR A 229 -12.29 18.04 -6.23
CA THR A 229 -12.63 16.76 -5.59
C THR A 229 -13.76 16.09 -6.39
N PRO A 230 -13.74 14.74 -6.54
CA PRO A 230 -14.79 14.03 -7.24
C PRO A 230 -16.10 14.02 -6.44
N ASP A 231 -17.22 13.82 -7.15
CA ASP A 231 -18.48 13.49 -6.51
C ASP A 231 -18.40 12.09 -5.86
N ILE A 232 -18.71 12.02 -4.58
CA ILE A 232 -18.62 10.79 -3.78
C ILE A 232 -19.61 9.72 -4.27
N THR A 233 -20.78 10.14 -4.80
CA THR A 233 -21.77 9.20 -5.33
C THR A 233 -21.24 8.51 -6.57
N SER A 234 -20.67 9.26 -7.51
CA SER A 234 -20.06 8.73 -8.73
C SER A 234 -18.90 7.77 -8.43
N VAL A 235 -18.06 8.08 -7.41
CA VAL A 235 -16.98 7.18 -6.98
C VAL A 235 -17.52 5.85 -6.45
N LYS A 236 -18.58 5.89 -5.63
CA LYS A 236 -19.22 4.68 -5.09
C LYS A 236 -19.89 3.84 -6.17
N GLU A 237 -20.56 4.48 -7.13
CA GLU A 237 -21.16 3.80 -8.27
C GLU A 237 -20.10 3.10 -9.14
N MET A 238 -19.00 3.78 -9.44
CA MET A 238 -17.88 3.19 -10.16
C MET A 238 -17.30 1.97 -9.40
N GLN A 239 -17.07 2.10 -8.10
CA GLN A 239 -16.62 0.98 -7.25
C GLN A 239 -17.61 -0.19 -7.29
N SER A 240 -18.92 0.08 -7.22
CA SER A 240 -19.96 -0.96 -7.28
C SER A 240 -19.89 -1.73 -8.58
N ARG A 241 -19.85 -1.02 -9.74
CA ARG A 241 -19.76 -1.67 -11.06
C ARG A 241 -18.49 -2.51 -11.21
N ILE A 242 -17.34 -2.04 -10.75
CA ILE A 242 -16.08 -2.82 -10.79
C ILE A 242 -16.20 -4.06 -9.89
N SER A 243 -16.83 -3.92 -8.73
CA SER A 243 -16.97 -5.02 -7.76
C SER A 243 -17.87 -6.17 -8.23
N GLU A 244 -18.73 -5.94 -9.23
CA GLU A 244 -19.54 -7.00 -9.86
C GLU A 244 -18.70 -8.09 -10.55
N PHE A 245 -17.42 -7.81 -10.86
CA PHE A 245 -16.50 -8.75 -11.46
C PHE A 245 -15.70 -9.59 -10.44
N ILE A 246 -15.87 -9.36 -9.14
CA ILE A 246 -15.26 -10.20 -8.09
C ILE A 246 -15.90 -11.60 -8.17
N ARG A 247 -15.06 -12.64 -8.15
CA ARG A 247 -15.46 -14.05 -8.29
C ARG A 247 -15.57 -14.76 -6.96
#